data_6ca65fb0f9bd316d5fef576898e0906b
#
_entry.id   6ca65fb0f9bd316d5fef576898e0906b
#
_cell.length_a   1.000
_cell.length_b   1.000
_cell.length_c   1.000
_cell.angle_alpha   90.00
_cell.angle_beta   90.00
_cell.angle_gamma   90.00
#
_symmetry.space_group_name_H-M   'P 1'
#
loop_
_entity.id
_entity.type
_entity.pdbx_description
1 polymer ?
#
loop_
_entity_poly.entity_id
_entity_poly.type
_entity_poly.pdbx_seq_one_letter_code
_entity_poly.pdbx_strand_id
1 'polypeptide(L)'
;MPNPRKPEKETVTICAYCGVGCGFKAETIGDEIVRMTPWKDGKSNHGHSCIKGRFAYDYYRSPDRVKTPLIRASIDDPWQEVSWEEALAHAASEIKRIQAKYG
;
A
#
# COMPACT_ATOMS: atom_id res chain seq x y z
N MET A 1 -2.06 -10.36 -19.42
CA MET A 1 -3.24 -10.21 -20.29
C MET A 1 -4.36 -9.59 -19.47
N PRO A 2 -5.22 -8.72 -20.04
CA PRO A 2 -6.36 -8.22 -19.28
C PRO A 2 -7.28 -9.38 -18.90
N ASN A 3 -7.74 -9.37 -17.65
CA ASN A 3 -8.65 -10.38 -17.13
C ASN A 3 -10.00 -10.26 -17.91
N PRO A 4 -10.47 -11.31 -18.56
CA PRO A 4 -11.70 -11.26 -19.38
C PRO A 4 -12.97 -11.19 -18.52
N ARG A 5 -12.87 -11.37 -17.21
CA ARG A 5 -14.02 -11.29 -16.30
C ARG A 5 -14.59 -9.87 -16.26
N LYS A 6 -15.92 -9.76 -16.32
CA LYS A 6 -16.60 -8.47 -16.19
C LYS A 6 -16.46 -7.98 -14.74
N PRO A 7 -15.94 -6.76 -14.50
CA PRO A 7 -15.85 -6.22 -13.16
C PRO A 7 -17.23 -5.97 -12.55
N GLU A 8 -17.35 -6.16 -11.25
CA GLU A 8 -18.56 -5.90 -10.46
C GLU A 8 -18.59 -4.47 -9.93
N LYS A 9 -17.40 -3.92 -9.65
CA LYS A 9 -17.25 -2.58 -9.10
C LYS A 9 -16.06 -1.86 -9.70
N GLU A 10 -16.19 -0.55 -9.85
CA GLU A 10 -15.12 0.38 -10.21
C GLU A 10 -14.92 1.39 -9.07
N THR A 11 -13.69 1.55 -8.61
CA THR A 11 -13.35 2.49 -7.53
C THR A 11 -12.18 3.35 -7.96
N VAL A 12 -12.34 4.68 -7.85
CA VAL A 12 -11.23 5.61 -8.09
C VAL A 12 -10.22 5.50 -6.96
N THR A 13 -8.95 5.40 -7.31
CA THR A 13 -7.85 5.23 -6.35
C THR A 13 -6.57 5.89 -6.87
N ILE A 14 -5.57 5.99 -6.01
CA ILE A 14 -4.25 6.50 -6.31
C ILE A 14 -3.24 5.35 -6.35
N CYS A 15 -2.31 5.42 -7.30
CA CYS A 15 -1.23 4.45 -7.41
C CYS A 15 -0.37 4.43 -6.14
N ALA A 16 -0.04 3.23 -5.65
CA ALA A 16 0.73 3.03 -4.42
C ALA A 16 2.27 3.05 -4.64
N TYR A 17 2.76 3.21 -5.88
CA TYR A 17 4.19 3.02 -6.16
C TYR A 17 5.06 4.24 -5.89
N CYS A 18 4.73 5.38 -6.44
CA CYS A 18 5.62 6.54 -6.35
C CYS A 18 4.85 7.85 -6.12
N GLY A 19 5.60 8.92 -5.79
CA GLY A 19 5.05 10.21 -5.44
C GLY A 19 4.36 10.99 -6.57
N VAL A 20 4.34 10.47 -7.81
CA VAL A 20 3.56 11.09 -8.91
C VAL A 20 2.07 11.07 -8.59
N GLY A 21 1.58 10.08 -7.82
CA GLY A 21 0.19 10.03 -7.40
C GLY A 21 -0.80 9.82 -8.55
N CYS A 22 -0.45 8.96 -9.51
CA CYS A 22 -1.32 8.66 -10.65
C CYS A 22 -2.68 8.15 -10.20
N GLY A 23 -3.76 8.77 -10.72
CA GLY A 23 -5.14 8.33 -10.52
C GLY A 23 -5.49 7.17 -11.44
N PHE A 24 -6.14 6.17 -10.87
CA PHE A 24 -6.66 4.99 -11.57
C PHE A 24 -8.09 4.69 -11.15
N LYS A 25 -8.73 3.87 -11.94
CA LYS A 25 -9.93 3.16 -11.58
C LYS A 25 -9.56 1.69 -11.35
N ALA A 26 -9.70 1.24 -10.11
CA ALA A 26 -9.56 -0.17 -9.76
C ALA A 26 -10.88 -0.89 -10.05
N GLU A 27 -10.83 -1.87 -10.91
CA GLU A 27 -11.97 -2.73 -11.25
C GLU A 27 -11.84 -4.02 -10.44
N THR A 28 -12.89 -4.36 -9.68
CA THR A 28 -12.88 -5.50 -8.76
C THR A 28 -14.01 -6.49 -9.03
N ILE A 29 -13.77 -7.73 -8.62
CA ILE A 29 -14.76 -8.80 -8.46
C ILE A 29 -14.61 -9.29 -7.02
N GLY A 30 -15.65 -9.08 -6.18
CA GLY A 30 -15.48 -9.24 -4.74
C GLY A 30 -14.31 -8.38 -4.23
N ASP A 31 -13.39 -9.01 -3.51
CA ASP A 31 -12.18 -8.36 -2.98
C ASP A 31 -10.96 -8.44 -3.91
N GLU A 32 -11.12 -8.98 -5.11
CA GLU A 32 -10.04 -9.14 -6.08
C GLU A 32 -9.98 -7.96 -7.05
N ILE A 33 -8.82 -7.28 -7.14
CA ILE A 33 -8.55 -6.33 -8.22
C ILE A 33 -8.27 -7.13 -9.50
N VAL A 34 -9.12 -6.97 -10.50
CA VAL A 34 -8.97 -7.68 -11.78
C VAL A 34 -8.34 -6.82 -12.85
N ARG A 35 -8.41 -5.49 -12.70
CA ARG A 35 -7.80 -4.55 -13.64
C ARG A 35 -7.61 -3.18 -13.03
N MET A 36 -6.54 -2.49 -13.45
CA MET A 36 -6.32 -1.07 -13.20
C MET A 36 -6.42 -0.31 -14.51
N THR A 37 -7.40 0.57 -14.63
CA THR A 37 -7.64 1.36 -15.83
C THR A 37 -7.31 2.83 -15.62
N PRO A 38 -6.86 3.55 -16.67
CA PRO A 38 -6.55 4.96 -16.55
C PRO A 38 -7.78 5.80 -16.15
N TRP A 39 -7.60 6.73 -15.24
CA TRP A 39 -8.62 7.73 -14.91
C TRP A 39 -8.24 9.07 -15.54
N LYS A 40 -8.99 9.48 -16.57
CA LYS A 40 -8.68 10.70 -17.35
C LYS A 40 -8.79 11.99 -16.55
N ASP A 41 -9.64 12.01 -15.52
CA ASP A 41 -9.81 13.16 -14.63
C ASP A 41 -8.79 13.22 -13.49
N GLY A 42 -7.85 12.27 -13.44
CA GLY A 42 -6.74 12.25 -12.48
C GLY A 42 -5.86 13.49 -12.61
N LYS A 43 -5.80 14.30 -11.57
CA LYS A 43 -5.13 15.63 -11.57
C LYS A 43 -3.64 15.57 -11.90
N SER A 44 -2.96 14.52 -11.45
CA SER A 44 -1.50 14.37 -11.63
C SER A 44 -1.11 13.74 -12.96
N ASN A 45 -1.96 12.91 -13.55
CA ASN A 45 -1.57 12.05 -14.67
C ASN A 45 -2.51 12.09 -15.88
N HIS A 46 -3.69 12.68 -15.79
CA HIS A 46 -4.66 12.84 -16.89
C HIS A 46 -4.87 11.56 -17.72
N GLY A 47 -4.93 10.40 -17.04
CA GLY A 47 -5.08 9.09 -17.68
C GLY A 47 -3.80 8.44 -18.19
N HIS A 48 -2.63 9.08 -18.04
CA HIS A 48 -1.34 8.47 -18.35
C HIS A 48 -0.79 7.69 -17.16
N SER A 49 0.01 6.67 -17.40
CA SER A 49 0.63 5.90 -16.32
C SER A 49 1.80 5.06 -16.82
N CYS A 50 2.71 4.75 -15.92
CA CYS A 50 3.74 3.75 -16.20
C CYS A 50 3.17 2.33 -16.08
N ILE A 51 3.97 1.36 -16.55
CA ILE A 51 3.61 -0.06 -16.52
C ILE A 51 3.34 -0.59 -15.11
N LYS A 52 4.06 -0.09 -14.08
CA LYS A 52 3.95 -0.56 -12.69
C LYS A 52 2.56 -0.35 -12.12
N GLY A 53 2.04 0.86 -12.18
CA GLY A 53 0.71 1.17 -11.65
C GLY A 53 -0.40 0.42 -12.38
N ARG A 54 -0.17 0.11 -13.66
CA ARG A 54 -1.19 -0.51 -14.51
C ARG A 54 -1.24 -2.03 -14.41
N PHE A 55 -0.11 -2.70 -14.18
CA PHE A 55 -0.03 -4.15 -14.28
C PHE A 55 0.56 -4.84 -13.04
N ALA A 56 1.26 -4.13 -12.18
CA ALA A 56 1.90 -4.72 -11.02
C ALA A 56 1.09 -4.49 -9.72
N TYR A 57 -0.22 -4.62 -9.77
CA TYR A 57 -1.11 -4.43 -8.61
C TYR A 57 -1.29 -5.67 -7.74
N ASP A 58 -0.81 -6.84 -8.18
CA ASP A 58 -0.98 -8.10 -7.44
C ASP A 58 -0.16 -8.20 -6.15
N TYR A 59 0.71 -7.22 -5.86
CA TYR A 59 1.52 -7.21 -4.63
C TYR A 59 0.68 -7.33 -3.34
N TYR A 60 -0.57 -6.85 -3.35
CA TYR A 60 -1.44 -6.93 -2.17
C TYR A 60 -1.85 -8.37 -1.82
N ARG A 61 -1.75 -9.30 -2.78
CA ARG A 61 -2.07 -10.72 -2.63
C ARG A 61 -0.87 -11.60 -2.34
N SER A 62 0.34 -11.02 -2.31
CA SER A 62 1.56 -11.80 -2.00
C SER A 62 1.40 -12.53 -0.68
N PRO A 63 1.69 -13.84 -0.61
CA PRO A 63 1.69 -14.59 0.65
C PRO A 63 2.72 -14.03 1.65
N ASP A 64 3.80 -13.41 1.15
CA ASP A 64 4.87 -12.84 1.96
C ASP A 64 4.56 -11.41 2.43
N ARG A 65 3.38 -10.89 2.11
CA ARG A 65 3.01 -9.55 2.53
C ARG A 65 2.85 -9.47 4.04
N VAL A 66 3.58 -8.54 4.67
CA VAL A 66 3.41 -8.18 6.07
C VAL A 66 2.01 -7.62 6.28
N LYS A 67 1.24 -8.24 7.17
CA LYS A 67 -0.17 -7.88 7.46
C LYS A 67 -0.38 -7.36 8.88
N THR A 68 0.60 -7.58 9.75
CA THR A 68 0.61 -7.17 11.15
C THR A 68 1.84 -6.32 11.42
N PRO A 69 1.80 -5.39 12.38
CA PRO A 69 2.99 -4.66 12.81
C PRO A 69 4.06 -5.62 13.34
N LEU A 70 5.31 -5.28 13.09
CA LEU A 70 6.47 -6.05 13.52
C LEU A 70 7.39 -5.15 14.34
N ILE A 71 7.85 -5.64 15.50
CA ILE A 71 8.85 -4.97 16.35
C ILE A 71 10.04 -5.90 16.53
N ARG A 72 11.24 -5.35 16.67
CA ARG A 72 12.44 -6.04 17.14
C ARG A 72 13.27 -5.12 18.02
N ALA A 73 14.00 -5.69 18.97
CA ALA A 73 14.81 -4.92 19.91
C ALA A 73 16.10 -4.37 19.27
N SER A 74 16.73 -5.14 18.38
CA SER A 74 17.92 -4.74 17.63
C SER A 74 17.86 -5.22 16.18
N ILE A 75 18.84 -4.80 15.38
CA ILE A 75 18.91 -5.22 13.97
C ILE A 75 19.18 -6.72 13.82
N ASP A 76 19.80 -7.34 14.81
CA ASP A 76 20.17 -8.76 14.80
C ASP A 76 19.08 -9.67 15.39
N ASP A 77 18.07 -9.09 16.02
CA ASP A 77 16.96 -9.82 16.63
C ASP A 77 15.88 -10.19 15.59
N PRO A 78 15.18 -11.31 15.80
CA PRO A 78 14.06 -11.69 14.95
C PRO A 78 12.89 -10.70 15.11
N TRP A 79 12.13 -10.52 14.04
CA TRP A 79 10.89 -9.77 14.06
C TRP A 79 9.81 -10.50 14.89
N GLN A 80 9.11 -9.74 15.73
CA GLN A 80 7.98 -10.22 16.53
C GLN A 80 6.70 -9.53 16.05
N GLU A 81 5.67 -10.30 15.82
CA GLU A 81 4.35 -9.77 15.52
C GLU A 81 3.73 -9.19 16.79
N VAL A 82 3.18 -7.98 16.67
CA VAL A 82 2.54 -7.28 17.79
C VAL A 82 1.21 -6.67 17.33
N SER A 83 0.39 -6.25 18.28
CA SER A 83 -0.83 -5.49 18.00
C SER A 83 -0.50 -4.08 17.47
N TRP A 84 -1.46 -3.46 16.79
CA TRP A 84 -1.34 -2.05 16.38
C TRP A 84 -1.17 -1.12 17.58
N GLU A 85 -1.84 -1.42 18.68
CA GLU A 85 -1.73 -0.64 19.92
C GLU A 85 -0.31 -0.68 20.48
N GLU A 86 0.28 -1.85 20.59
CA GLU A 86 1.68 -2.02 21.03
C GLU A 86 2.67 -1.34 20.10
N ALA A 87 2.50 -1.49 18.78
CA ALA A 87 3.38 -0.86 17.79
C ALA A 87 3.35 0.67 17.89
N LEU A 88 2.17 1.26 18.00
CA LEU A 88 2.00 2.71 18.13
C LEU A 88 2.54 3.23 19.47
N ALA A 89 2.31 2.51 20.56
CA ALA A 89 2.85 2.86 21.88
C ALA A 89 4.39 2.82 21.88
N HIS A 90 4.97 1.77 21.28
CA HIS A 90 6.42 1.65 21.12
C HIS A 90 6.99 2.81 20.30
N ALA A 91 6.44 3.09 19.12
CA ALA A 91 6.90 4.18 18.27
C ALA A 91 6.82 5.55 19.00
N ALA A 92 5.70 5.82 19.66
CA ALA A 92 5.52 7.06 20.41
C ALA A 92 6.51 7.21 21.58
N SER A 93 6.78 6.13 22.32
CA SER A 93 7.74 6.13 23.42
C SER A 93 9.17 6.37 22.93
N GLU A 94 9.57 5.74 21.85
CA GLU A 94 10.90 5.91 21.26
C GLU A 94 11.11 7.33 20.70
N ILE A 95 10.11 7.90 20.03
CA ILE A 95 10.18 9.30 19.58
C ILE A 95 10.36 10.24 20.78
N LYS A 96 9.57 10.08 21.84
CA LYS A 96 9.69 10.90 23.07
C LYS A 96 11.08 10.73 23.73
N ARG A 97 11.58 9.51 23.80
CA ARG A 97 12.90 9.20 24.34
C ARG A 97 14.01 9.92 23.56
N ILE A 98 13.92 9.89 22.22
CA ILE A 98 14.90 10.55 21.36
C ILE A 98 14.82 12.06 21.51
N GLN A 99 13.62 12.64 21.50
CA GLN A 99 13.41 14.08 21.72
C GLN A 99 13.94 14.55 23.08
N ALA A 100 13.72 13.78 24.15
CA ALA A 100 14.23 14.13 25.47
C ALA A 100 15.76 14.14 25.55
N LYS A 101 16.43 13.33 24.70
CA LYS A 101 17.90 13.22 24.68
C LYS A 101 18.59 14.23 23.75
N TYR A 102 17.96 14.56 22.64
CA TYR A 102 18.62 15.32 21.57
C TYR A 102 17.90 16.64 21.20
N GLY A 103 16.73 16.88 21.73
CA GLY A 103 15.93 18.09 21.45
C GLY A 103 14.89 17.87 20.36
#